data_7e89372f686c3a73dd57cbd8f5ad13d5
#
_entry.id   7e89372f686c3a73dd57cbd8f5ad13d5
#
_cell.length_a   1.000
_cell.length_b   1.000
_cell.length_c   1.000
_cell.angle_alpha   90.00
_cell.angle_beta   90.00
_cell.angle_gamma   90.00
#
_symmetry.space_group_name_H-M   'P 1'
#
loop_
_entity.id
_entity.type
_entity.pdbx_description
1 polymer ?
#
loop_
_entity_poly.entity_id
_entity_poly.type
_entity_poly.pdbx_seq_one_letter_code
_entity_poly.pdbx_strand_id
1 'polypeptide(L)'
;MGLIKLAIRSLKTDFLKSLFYFLSFVLTTIFIFLFFNLTLNPSTGINLGGNDAKLITTIAAFVILIAMVCVFMANDFYVLAKTKDVSIVLMSGASVYQVGIYLLLQSTIIMFLAIPIGFVISYPLVPLVNNLLFMVFDYQGSLNYISSNTFMATAIILFCEIGWCTLLNMGYCYRTSINKMVTANVKIEKFGIGVKKLSN
;
A
#
# COMPACT_ATOMS: atom_id res chain seq x y z
N MET A 1 -23.68 11.81 13.78
CA MET A 1 -22.40 11.12 14.10
C MET A 1 -21.35 11.58 13.11
N GLY A 2 -20.17 12.03 13.57
CA GLY A 2 -19.16 12.50 12.61
C GLY A 2 -18.62 11.34 11.75
N LEU A 3 -18.40 11.59 10.46
CA LEU A 3 -17.86 10.64 9.47
C LEU A 3 -16.61 9.92 9.97
N ILE A 4 -15.75 10.61 10.71
CA ILE A 4 -14.52 10.04 11.31
C ILE A 4 -14.85 8.91 12.31
N LYS A 5 -15.83 9.11 13.20
CA LYS A 5 -16.21 8.11 14.20
C LYS A 5 -16.80 6.86 13.53
N LEU A 6 -17.53 7.06 12.45
CA LEU A 6 -18.10 5.98 11.64
C LEU A 6 -16.99 5.22 10.88
N ALA A 7 -16.00 5.93 10.33
CA ALA A 7 -14.84 5.34 9.66
C ALA A 7 -14.03 4.45 10.61
N ILE A 8 -13.71 4.92 11.80
CA ILE A 8 -12.95 4.16 12.80
C ILE A 8 -13.73 2.93 13.29
N ARG A 9 -15.06 3.07 13.50
CA ARG A 9 -15.91 1.94 13.92
C ARG A 9 -15.95 0.85 12.85
N SER A 10 -16.11 1.22 11.58
CA SER A 10 -16.12 0.28 10.46
C SER A 10 -14.78 -0.43 10.29
N LEU A 11 -13.64 0.27 10.48
CA LEU A 11 -12.31 -0.35 10.47
C LEU A 11 -12.16 -1.44 11.53
N LYS A 12 -12.72 -1.24 12.73
CA LYS A 12 -12.70 -2.24 13.80
C LYS A 12 -13.55 -3.47 13.46
N THR A 13 -14.69 -3.27 12.83
CA THR A 13 -15.62 -4.36 12.48
C THR A 13 -15.08 -5.21 11.33
N ASP A 14 -14.41 -4.61 10.34
CA ASP A 14 -13.90 -5.27 9.14
C ASP A 14 -12.37 -5.38 9.14
N PHE A 15 -11.79 -5.66 10.29
CA PHE A 15 -10.33 -5.71 10.48
C PHE A 15 -9.63 -6.60 9.46
N LEU A 16 -10.14 -7.80 9.18
CA LEU A 16 -9.53 -8.73 8.22
C LEU A 16 -9.46 -8.19 6.78
N LYS A 17 -10.49 -7.47 6.34
CA LYS A 17 -10.50 -6.85 5.01
C LYS A 17 -9.48 -5.71 4.89
N SER A 18 -9.29 -4.99 5.98
CA SER A 18 -8.32 -3.89 6.06
C SER A 18 -6.89 -4.39 6.26
N LEU A 19 -6.72 -5.58 6.84
CA LEU A 19 -5.41 -6.17 7.15
C LEU A 19 -4.58 -6.41 5.88
N PHE A 20 -5.18 -6.93 4.81
CA PHE A 20 -4.47 -7.18 3.55
C PHE A 20 -3.91 -5.87 2.96
N TYR A 21 -4.72 -4.82 2.98
CA TYR A 21 -4.32 -3.50 2.51
C TYR A 21 -3.21 -2.90 3.39
N PHE A 22 -3.34 -3.02 4.70
CA PHE A 22 -2.32 -2.62 5.68
C PHE A 22 -0.99 -3.34 5.46
N LEU A 23 -1.02 -4.68 5.34
CA LEU A 23 0.19 -5.48 5.10
C LEU A 23 0.87 -5.14 3.78
N SER A 24 0.10 -4.86 2.73
CA SER A 24 0.67 -4.45 1.44
C SER A 24 1.45 -3.14 1.57
N PHE A 25 0.93 -2.15 2.29
CA PHE A 25 1.66 -0.91 2.56
C PHE A 25 2.89 -1.11 3.44
N VAL A 26 2.81 -1.95 4.46
CA VAL A 26 3.96 -2.30 5.30
C VAL A 26 5.06 -2.93 4.45
N LEU A 27 4.72 -3.94 3.64
CA LEU A 27 5.69 -4.62 2.76
C LEU A 27 6.30 -3.65 1.75
N THR A 28 5.49 -2.83 1.10
CA THR A 28 5.96 -1.82 0.15
C THR A 28 6.94 -0.85 0.80
N THR A 29 6.61 -0.35 2.00
CA THR A 29 7.51 0.52 2.77
C THR A 29 8.85 -0.16 3.05
N ILE A 30 8.83 -1.44 3.48
CA ILE A 30 10.05 -2.22 3.74
C ILE A 30 10.90 -2.34 2.47
N PHE A 31 10.30 -2.75 1.35
CA PHE A 31 11.04 -2.95 0.10
C PHE A 31 11.64 -1.65 -0.43
N ILE A 32 10.88 -0.58 -0.48
CA ILE A 32 11.35 0.72 -0.96
C ILE A 32 12.48 1.25 -0.05
N PHE A 33 12.30 1.15 1.26
CA PHE A 33 13.31 1.62 2.21
C PHE A 33 14.62 0.84 2.11
N LEU A 34 14.57 -0.50 2.08
CA LEU A 34 15.76 -1.33 1.94
C LEU A 34 16.48 -1.06 0.61
N PHE A 35 15.72 -0.93 -0.47
CA PHE A 35 16.28 -0.63 -1.77
C PHE A 35 16.98 0.74 -1.80
N PHE A 36 16.35 1.79 -1.29
CA PHE A 36 16.98 3.11 -1.24
C PHE A 36 18.14 3.18 -0.25
N ASN A 37 18.09 2.41 0.84
CA ASN A 37 19.23 2.33 1.72
C ASN A 37 20.43 1.69 1.02
N LEU A 38 20.20 0.78 0.11
CA LEU A 38 21.25 0.14 -0.68
C LEU A 38 21.83 1.08 -1.74
N THR A 39 20.98 1.88 -2.39
CA THR A 39 21.37 2.70 -3.55
C THR A 39 21.81 4.13 -3.19
N LEU A 40 21.20 4.74 -2.18
CA LEU A 40 21.45 6.15 -1.81
C LEU A 40 22.36 6.32 -0.58
N ASN A 41 22.76 5.23 0.05
CA ASN A 41 23.62 5.30 1.21
C ASN A 41 25.08 5.46 0.78
N PRO A 42 25.75 6.55 1.12
CA PRO A 42 27.15 6.78 0.72
C PRO A 42 28.14 5.76 1.31
N SER A 43 27.76 5.08 2.40
CA SER A 43 28.61 4.05 3.03
C SER A 43 28.63 2.72 2.27
N THR A 44 27.74 2.52 1.30
CA THR A 44 27.71 1.30 0.50
C THR A 44 28.91 1.17 -0.47
N GLY A 45 29.68 2.24 -0.70
CA GLY A 45 30.80 2.21 -1.64
C GLY A 45 30.41 1.99 -3.11
N ILE A 46 29.12 1.94 -3.41
CA ILE A 46 28.62 1.84 -4.78
C ILE A 46 28.88 3.18 -5.47
N ASN A 47 29.94 3.21 -6.30
CA ASN A 47 30.25 4.39 -7.10
C ASN A 47 29.20 4.53 -8.21
N LEU A 48 28.32 5.52 -8.06
CA LEU A 48 27.27 5.84 -9.03
C LEU A 48 27.85 6.56 -10.26
N GLY A 49 28.94 6.04 -10.84
CA GLY A 49 29.58 6.59 -12.02
C GLY A 49 29.30 5.75 -13.29
N GLY A 50 29.12 6.41 -14.44
CA GLY A 50 29.06 5.75 -15.74
C GLY A 50 27.85 4.85 -15.97
N ASN A 51 28.10 3.64 -16.49
CA ASN A 51 27.04 2.67 -16.83
C ASN A 51 26.34 2.07 -15.59
N ASP A 52 27.04 1.97 -14.46
CA ASP A 52 26.50 1.41 -13.23
C ASP A 52 25.40 2.28 -12.65
N ALA A 53 25.55 3.60 -12.74
CA ALA A 53 24.49 4.54 -12.35
C ALA A 53 23.20 4.34 -13.15
N LYS A 54 23.30 4.10 -14.47
CA LYS A 54 22.13 3.83 -15.32
C LYS A 54 21.44 2.53 -14.93
N LEU A 55 22.22 1.49 -14.66
CA LEU A 55 21.70 0.19 -14.27
C LEU A 55 20.95 0.27 -12.93
N ILE A 56 21.53 0.92 -11.93
CA ILE A 56 20.91 1.13 -10.61
C ILE A 56 19.63 1.98 -10.73
N THR A 57 19.65 3.05 -11.52
CA THR A 57 18.46 3.87 -11.76
C THR A 57 17.34 3.08 -12.43
N THR A 58 17.69 2.20 -13.38
CA THR A 58 16.71 1.33 -14.04
C THR A 58 16.09 0.33 -13.07
N ILE A 59 16.93 -0.31 -12.23
CA ILE A 59 16.42 -1.23 -11.18
C ILE A 59 15.54 -0.48 -10.19
N ALA A 60 15.93 0.75 -9.79
CA ALA A 60 15.10 1.59 -8.92
C ALA A 60 13.71 1.85 -9.51
N ALA A 61 13.66 2.20 -10.80
CA ALA A 61 12.40 2.43 -11.49
C ALA A 61 11.52 1.17 -11.50
N PHE A 62 12.08 -0.02 -11.74
CA PHE A 62 11.34 -1.28 -11.68
C PHE A 62 10.83 -1.60 -10.27
N VAL A 63 11.64 -1.40 -9.23
CA VAL A 63 11.22 -1.63 -7.84
C VAL A 63 10.04 -0.72 -7.46
N ILE A 64 10.12 0.57 -7.79
CA ILE A 64 9.03 1.53 -7.56
C ILE A 64 7.78 1.14 -8.34
N LEU A 65 7.92 0.72 -9.60
CA LEU A 65 6.80 0.32 -10.43
C LEU A 65 6.11 -0.93 -9.86
N ILE A 66 6.85 -1.94 -9.46
CA ILE A 66 6.30 -3.15 -8.82
C ILE A 66 5.60 -2.79 -7.51
N ALA A 67 6.20 -1.95 -6.68
CA ALA A 67 5.62 -1.47 -5.44
C ALA A 67 4.28 -0.76 -5.68
N MET A 68 4.24 0.16 -6.65
CA MET A 68 3.02 0.85 -7.06
C MET A 68 1.92 -0.10 -7.52
N VAL A 69 2.26 -1.11 -8.33
CA VAL A 69 1.29 -2.12 -8.80
C VAL A 69 0.74 -2.93 -7.63
N CYS A 70 1.58 -3.36 -6.69
CA CYS A 70 1.14 -4.10 -5.50
C CYS A 70 0.18 -3.28 -4.64
N VAL A 71 0.52 -2.02 -4.36
CA VAL A 71 -0.35 -1.12 -3.59
C VAL A 71 -1.65 -0.83 -4.33
N PHE A 72 -1.59 -0.63 -5.65
CA PHE A 72 -2.75 -0.42 -6.49
C PHE A 72 -3.72 -1.61 -6.43
N MET A 73 -3.23 -2.83 -6.62
CA MET A 73 -4.06 -4.04 -6.52
C MET A 73 -4.65 -4.20 -5.12
N ALA A 74 -3.86 -3.95 -4.07
CA ALA A 74 -4.35 -4.01 -2.70
C ALA A 74 -5.44 -2.97 -2.43
N ASN A 75 -5.30 -1.75 -2.99
CA ASN A 75 -6.31 -0.70 -2.90
C ASN A 75 -7.61 -1.10 -3.61
N ASP A 76 -7.53 -1.68 -4.81
CA ASP A 76 -8.71 -2.15 -5.53
C ASP A 76 -9.45 -3.25 -4.76
N PHE A 77 -8.74 -4.23 -4.21
CA PHE A 77 -9.34 -5.25 -3.35
C PHE A 77 -9.99 -4.65 -2.11
N TYR A 78 -9.35 -3.67 -1.49
CA TYR A 78 -9.92 -2.97 -0.34
C TYR A 78 -11.22 -2.25 -0.66
N VAL A 79 -11.24 -1.48 -1.76
CA VAL A 79 -12.42 -0.75 -2.21
C VAL A 79 -13.56 -1.71 -2.56
N LEU A 80 -13.28 -2.80 -3.29
CA LEU A 80 -14.25 -3.83 -3.61
C LEU A 80 -14.83 -4.49 -2.35
N ALA A 81 -14.00 -4.81 -1.36
CA ALA A 81 -14.44 -5.38 -0.10
C ALA A 81 -15.35 -4.42 0.71
N LYS A 82 -15.19 -3.11 0.52
CA LYS A 82 -15.98 -2.06 1.18
C LYS A 82 -17.23 -1.64 0.38
N THR A 83 -17.44 -2.17 -0.81
CA THR A 83 -18.58 -1.79 -1.67
C THR A 83 -19.93 -1.97 -0.97
N LYS A 84 -20.09 -3.00 -0.15
CA LYS A 84 -21.33 -3.24 0.63
C LYS A 84 -21.59 -2.13 1.65
N ASP A 85 -20.55 -1.75 2.40
CA ASP A 85 -20.67 -0.69 3.41
C ASP A 85 -21.00 0.65 2.75
N VAL A 86 -20.31 0.93 1.63
CA VAL A 86 -20.56 2.10 0.79
C VAL A 86 -21.99 2.15 0.28
N SER A 87 -22.52 1.03 -0.19
CA SER A 87 -23.92 0.95 -0.66
C SER A 87 -24.92 1.23 0.45
N ILE A 88 -24.69 0.73 1.66
CA ILE A 88 -25.56 0.98 2.83
C ILE A 88 -25.57 2.47 3.19
N VAL A 89 -24.38 3.10 3.19
CA VAL A 89 -24.25 4.53 3.49
C VAL A 89 -24.93 5.39 2.42
N LEU A 90 -24.85 5.01 1.13
CA LEU A 90 -25.57 5.69 0.05
C LEU A 90 -27.10 5.53 0.19
N MET A 91 -27.58 4.32 0.53
CA MET A 91 -29.02 4.09 0.73
C MET A 91 -29.57 4.84 1.95
N SER A 92 -28.75 5.18 2.93
CA SER A 92 -29.14 6.02 4.07
C SER A 92 -29.24 7.52 3.75
N GLY A 93 -29.05 7.91 2.47
CA GLY A 93 -29.19 9.29 1.99
C GLY A 93 -27.90 10.11 1.99
N ALA A 94 -26.74 9.48 2.20
CA ALA A 94 -25.46 10.17 2.08
C ALA A 94 -25.16 10.52 0.61
N SER A 95 -24.55 11.70 0.38
CA SER A 95 -24.12 12.07 -0.96
C SER A 95 -22.89 11.24 -1.40
N VAL A 96 -22.70 11.06 -2.72
CA VAL A 96 -21.53 10.38 -3.30
C VAL A 96 -20.22 10.99 -2.80
N TYR A 97 -20.18 12.31 -2.63
CA TYR A 97 -19.03 13.02 -2.08
C TYR A 97 -18.71 12.62 -0.63
N GLN A 98 -19.75 12.52 0.23
CA GLN A 98 -19.57 12.10 1.62
C GLN A 98 -19.06 10.66 1.73
N VAL A 99 -19.53 9.78 0.84
CA VAL A 99 -19.04 8.40 0.77
C VAL A 99 -17.61 8.34 0.25
N GLY A 100 -17.26 9.17 -0.72
CA GLY A 100 -15.88 9.33 -1.17
C GLY A 100 -14.94 9.74 -0.02
N ILE A 101 -15.30 10.77 0.74
CA ILE A 101 -14.54 11.20 1.93
C ILE A 101 -14.46 10.08 2.98
N TYR A 102 -15.51 9.32 3.19
CA TYR A 102 -15.51 8.18 4.11
C TYR A 102 -14.46 7.13 3.73
N LEU A 103 -14.42 6.72 2.46
CA LEU A 103 -13.41 5.79 1.95
C LEU A 103 -11.99 6.37 2.04
N LEU A 104 -11.82 7.65 1.70
CA LEU A 104 -10.55 8.34 1.82
C LEU A 104 -10.03 8.35 3.25
N LEU A 105 -10.87 8.70 4.22
CA LEU A 105 -10.49 8.70 5.62
C LEU A 105 -10.04 7.32 6.09
N GLN A 106 -10.77 6.26 5.71
CA GLN A 106 -10.40 4.90 6.08
C GLN A 106 -9.06 4.49 5.47
N SER A 107 -8.87 4.66 4.17
CA SER A 107 -7.62 4.30 3.49
C SER A 107 -6.43 5.09 4.03
N THR A 108 -6.59 6.40 4.23
CA THR A 108 -5.54 7.26 4.77
C THR A 108 -5.14 6.87 6.20
N ILE A 109 -6.08 6.53 7.08
CA ILE A 109 -5.77 6.06 8.44
C ILE A 109 -4.94 4.77 8.38
N ILE A 110 -5.30 3.82 7.51
CA ILE A 110 -4.55 2.57 7.36
C ILE A 110 -3.12 2.84 6.89
N MET A 111 -2.94 3.69 5.88
CA MET A 111 -1.63 4.06 5.35
C MET A 111 -0.75 4.75 6.40
N PHE A 112 -1.31 5.71 7.13
CA PHE A 112 -0.58 6.41 8.21
C PHE A 112 -0.15 5.49 9.35
N LEU A 113 -0.86 4.40 9.60
CA LEU A 113 -0.44 3.38 10.57
C LEU A 113 0.58 2.40 9.98
N ALA A 114 0.45 2.06 8.69
CA ALA A 114 1.32 1.11 8.03
C ALA A 114 2.75 1.63 7.82
N ILE A 115 2.89 2.90 7.44
CA ILE A 115 4.19 3.50 7.13
C ILE A 115 5.16 3.48 8.31
N PRO A 116 4.82 3.98 9.52
CA PRO A 116 5.71 3.92 10.67
C PRO A 116 6.09 2.48 11.05
N ILE A 117 5.13 1.55 10.97
CA ILE A 117 5.38 0.14 11.26
C ILE A 117 6.35 -0.45 10.23
N GLY A 118 6.17 -0.12 8.94
CA GLY A 118 7.10 -0.50 7.89
C GLY A 118 8.52 -0.01 8.15
N PHE A 119 8.70 1.24 8.56
CA PHE A 119 10.01 1.78 8.94
C PHE A 119 10.62 1.07 10.16
N VAL A 120 9.83 0.83 11.21
CA VAL A 120 10.30 0.12 12.41
C VAL A 120 10.75 -1.30 12.07
N ILE A 121 10.04 -2.01 11.20
CA ILE A 121 10.41 -3.37 10.77
C ILE A 121 11.63 -3.32 9.84
N SER A 122 11.76 -2.31 9.00
CA SER A 122 12.89 -2.16 8.08
C SER A 122 14.22 -1.97 8.81
N TYR A 123 14.20 -1.32 9.96
CA TYR A 123 15.42 -1.01 10.72
C TYR A 123 16.26 -2.27 11.06
N PRO A 124 15.71 -3.32 11.67
CA PRO A 124 16.46 -4.56 11.95
C PRO A 124 16.77 -5.38 10.68
N LEU A 125 16.07 -5.15 9.56
CA LEU A 125 16.34 -5.84 8.30
C LEU A 125 17.58 -5.29 7.58
N VAL A 126 17.99 -4.05 7.84
CA VAL A 126 19.21 -3.46 7.23
C VAL A 126 20.46 -4.32 7.50
N PRO A 127 20.82 -4.67 8.76
CA PRO A 127 21.97 -5.53 9.00
C PRO A 127 21.82 -6.94 8.42
N LEU A 128 20.60 -7.47 8.35
CA LEU A 128 20.34 -8.77 7.76
C LEU A 128 20.64 -8.75 6.25
N VAL A 129 20.17 -7.74 5.53
CA VAL A 129 20.46 -7.55 4.10
C VAL A 129 21.95 -7.32 3.88
N ASN A 130 22.62 -6.57 4.76
CA ASN A 130 24.06 -6.37 4.71
C ASN A 130 24.82 -7.69 4.80
N ASN A 131 24.49 -8.54 5.79
CA ASN A 131 25.12 -9.85 5.97
C ASN A 131 24.88 -10.77 4.76
N LEU A 132 23.70 -10.74 4.17
CA LEU A 132 23.41 -11.50 2.94
C LEU A 132 24.26 -11.02 1.76
N LEU A 133 24.44 -9.72 1.60
CA LEU A 133 25.29 -9.16 0.54
C LEU A 133 26.75 -9.52 0.73
N PHE A 134 27.26 -9.49 1.96
CA PHE A 134 28.62 -9.97 2.26
C PHE A 134 28.80 -11.44 1.91
N MET A 135 27.82 -12.29 2.25
CA MET A 135 27.91 -13.72 2.01
C MET A 135 27.82 -14.10 0.54
N VAL A 136 27.01 -13.38 -0.26
CA VAL A 136 26.74 -13.73 -1.67
C VAL A 136 27.68 -13.03 -2.64
N PHE A 137 28.06 -11.78 -2.38
CA PHE A 137 28.77 -10.92 -3.34
C PHE A 137 30.15 -10.48 -2.88
N ASP A 138 30.66 -10.98 -1.75
CA ASP A 138 31.91 -10.54 -1.13
C ASP A 138 31.99 -9.00 -1.02
N TYR A 139 30.89 -8.39 -0.68
CA TYR A 139 30.70 -6.96 -0.66
C TYR A 139 31.33 -6.35 0.59
N GLN A 140 32.26 -5.40 0.43
CA GLN A 140 33.02 -4.81 1.54
C GLN A 140 32.43 -3.50 2.10
N GLY A 141 31.25 -3.11 1.70
CA GLY A 141 30.57 -1.92 2.21
C GLY A 141 29.87 -2.15 3.55
N SER A 142 29.52 -1.10 4.26
CA SER A 142 28.76 -1.13 5.50
C SER A 142 27.37 -0.53 5.30
N LEU A 143 26.33 -1.35 5.43
CA LEU A 143 24.91 -0.91 5.36
C LEU A 143 24.31 -0.54 6.74
N ASN A 144 25.12 -0.60 7.80
CA ASN A 144 24.62 -0.33 9.15
C ASN A 144 24.26 1.14 9.40
N TYR A 145 24.68 2.03 8.51
CA TYR A 145 24.34 3.44 8.58
C TYR A 145 23.12 3.73 7.70
N ILE A 146 22.11 4.36 8.29
CA ILE A 146 20.91 4.82 7.56
C ILE A 146 21.11 6.28 7.19
N SER A 147 21.09 6.59 5.90
CA SER A 147 21.23 7.94 5.39
C SER A 147 19.90 8.71 5.51
N SER A 148 19.98 10.00 5.85
CA SER A 148 18.83 10.90 5.80
C SER A 148 18.20 10.97 4.40
N ASN A 149 19.01 10.87 3.35
CA ASN A 149 18.55 10.85 1.96
C ASN A 149 17.67 9.64 1.66
N THR A 150 18.00 8.47 2.21
CA THR A 150 17.18 7.25 2.10
C THR A 150 15.80 7.45 2.70
N PHE A 151 15.75 8.01 3.91
CA PHE A 151 14.48 8.29 4.58
C PHE A 151 13.61 9.26 3.79
N MET A 152 14.21 10.37 3.34
CA MET A 152 13.49 11.39 2.56
C MET A 152 12.97 10.84 1.22
N ALA A 153 13.80 10.10 0.47
CA ALA A 153 13.38 9.49 -0.79
C ALA A 153 12.23 8.50 -0.60
N THR A 154 12.33 7.63 0.41
CA THR A 154 11.25 6.68 0.74
C THR A 154 9.97 7.42 1.11
N ALA A 155 10.05 8.43 1.96
CA ALA A 155 8.89 9.22 2.38
C ALA A 155 8.20 9.90 1.19
N ILE A 156 8.95 10.51 0.28
CA ILE A 156 8.40 11.18 -0.91
C ILE A 156 7.61 10.18 -1.77
N ILE A 157 8.16 8.98 -2.04
CA ILE A 157 7.47 7.98 -2.86
C ILE A 157 6.20 7.49 -2.17
N LEU A 158 6.24 7.20 -0.86
CA LEU A 158 5.07 6.79 -0.11
C LEU A 158 3.98 7.87 -0.10
N PHE A 159 4.35 9.15 -0.01
CA PHE A 159 3.38 10.25 -0.14
C PHE A 159 2.78 10.32 -1.54
N CYS A 160 3.55 10.09 -2.61
CA CYS A 160 3.01 10.00 -3.96
C CYS A 160 2.04 8.81 -4.11
N GLU A 161 2.35 7.64 -3.54
CA GLU A 161 1.45 6.48 -3.53
C GLU A 161 0.14 6.76 -2.79
N ILE A 162 0.20 7.41 -1.63
CA ILE A 162 -1.00 7.85 -0.90
C ILE A 162 -1.86 8.78 -1.78
N GLY A 163 -1.24 9.79 -2.38
CA GLY A 163 -1.92 10.72 -3.27
C GLY A 163 -2.61 10.00 -4.44
N TRP A 164 -1.91 9.05 -5.06
CA TRP A 164 -2.45 8.25 -6.16
C TRP A 164 -3.64 7.39 -5.72
N CYS A 165 -3.52 6.65 -4.62
CA CYS A 165 -4.62 5.84 -4.07
C CYS A 165 -5.84 6.68 -3.71
N THR A 166 -5.63 7.88 -3.16
CA THR A 166 -6.73 8.79 -2.83
C THR A 166 -7.49 9.25 -4.09
N LEU A 167 -6.78 9.59 -5.17
CA LEU A 167 -7.38 9.94 -6.45
C LEU A 167 -8.20 8.80 -7.05
N LEU A 168 -7.68 7.56 -6.98
CA LEU A 168 -8.39 6.38 -7.46
C LEU A 168 -9.67 6.12 -6.67
N ASN A 169 -9.62 6.19 -5.35
CA ASN A 169 -10.78 5.97 -4.47
C ASN A 169 -11.89 6.99 -4.75
N MET A 170 -11.53 8.26 -4.97
CA MET A 170 -12.50 9.28 -5.41
C MET A 170 -13.08 8.96 -6.79
N GLY A 171 -12.22 8.62 -7.75
CA GLY A 171 -12.64 8.24 -9.11
C GLY A 171 -13.61 7.06 -9.10
N TYR A 172 -13.37 6.06 -8.24
CA TYR A 172 -14.27 4.93 -8.07
C TYR A 172 -15.67 5.36 -7.62
N CYS A 173 -15.77 6.19 -6.59
CA CYS A 173 -17.04 6.67 -6.06
C CYS A 173 -17.86 7.45 -7.10
N TYR A 174 -17.20 8.26 -7.95
CA TYR A 174 -17.90 9.01 -8.99
C TYR A 174 -18.35 8.15 -10.19
N ARG A 175 -17.61 7.09 -10.51
CA ARG A 175 -17.93 6.24 -11.68
C ARG A 175 -18.95 5.15 -11.38
N THR A 176 -19.08 4.76 -10.13
CA THR A 176 -19.90 3.61 -9.74
C THR A 176 -21.29 4.07 -9.33
N SER A 177 -22.30 3.83 -10.16
CA SER A 177 -23.68 4.09 -9.81
C SER A 177 -24.17 3.09 -8.74
N ILE A 178 -25.12 3.51 -7.90
CA ILE A 178 -25.70 2.70 -6.81
C ILE A 178 -26.16 1.32 -7.31
N ASN A 179 -26.82 1.27 -8.48
CA ASN A 179 -27.28 0.02 -9.07
C ASN A 179 -26.13 -0.95 -9.42
N LYS A 180 -24.97 -0.45 -9.87
CA LYS A 180 -23.80 -1.30 -10.15
C LYS A 180 -23.15 -1.80 -8.87
N MET A 181 -23.15 -1.02 -7.79
CA MET A 181 -22.62 -1.43 -6.48
C MET A 181 -23.47 -2.55 -5.86
N VAL A 182 -24.80 -2.44 -5.94
CA VAL A 182 -25.71 -3.47 -5.42
C VAL A 182 -25.64 -4.77 -6.26
N THR A 183 -25.61 -4.66 -7.59
CA THR A 183 -25.55 -5.84 -8.46
C THR A 183 -24.19 -6.56 -8.44
N ALA A 184 -23.08 -5.86 -8.19
CA ALA A 184 -21.77 -6.48 -8.00
C ALA A 184 -21.76 -7.40 -6.77
N ASN A 185 -22.37 -6.99 -5.68
CA ASN A 185 -22.49 -7.81 -4.47
C ASN A 185 -23.33 -9.07 -4.68
N VAL A 186 -24.45 -8.98 -5.40
CA VAL A 186 -25.29 -10.14 -5.73
C VAL A 186 -24.54 -11.16 -6.59
N LYS A 187 -23.65 -10.72 -7.48
CA LYS A 187 -22.79 -11.61 -8.26
C LYS A 187 -21.75 -12.33 -7.39
N ILE A 188 -21.13 -11.63 -6.45
CA ILE A 188 -20.12 -12.21 -5.56
C ILE A 188 -20.76 -13.23 -4.60
N GLU A 189 -21.93 -12.93 -4.05
CA GLU A 189 -22.71 -13.88 -3.22
C GLU A 189 -23.11 -15.12 -4.01
N LYS A 190 -23.59 -14.96 -5.25
CA LYS A 190 -23.96 -16.10 -6.12
C LYS A 190 -22.74 -16.97 -6.48
N PHE A 191 -21.56 -16.37 -6.69
CA PHE A 191 -20.32 -17.11 -6.92
C PHE A 191 -19.90 -17.89 -5.67
N GLY A 192 -19.98 -17.26 -4.47
CA GLY A 192 -19.68 -17.92 -3.19
C GLY A 192 -20.62 -19.09 -2.85
N ILE A 193 -21.89 -18.97 -3.19
CA ILE A 193 -22.89 -20.03 -3.00
C ILE A 193 -22.67 -21.16 -4.04
N GLY A 194 -22.29 -20.81 -5.28
CA GLY A 194 -21.97 -21.78 -6.33
C GLY A 194 -20.76 -22.65 -5.97
N VAL A 195 -19.71 -22.06 -5.42
CA VAL A 195 -18.50 -22.78 -4.98
C VAL A 195 -18.80 -23.68 -3.80
N LYS A 196 -19.66 -23.27 -2.84
CA LYS A 196 -20.08 -24.10 -1.72
C LYS A 196 -20.94 -25.30 -2.14
N LYS A 197 -21.71 -25.17 -3.23
CA LYS A 197 -22.57 -26.22 -3.76
C LYS A 197 -21.80 -27.27 -4.58
N LEU A 198 -20.60 -26.95 -5.06
CA LEU A 198 -19.70 -27.86 -5.78
C LEU A 198 -18.74 -28.61 -4.83
N SER A 199 -18.67 -28.21 -3.55
CA SER A 199 -17.81 -28.78 -2.52
C SER A 199 -18.55 -29.80 -1.60
N ASN A 200 -19.84 -30.03 -1.82
CA ASN A 200 -20.64 -31.09 -1.20
C ASN A 200 -21.07 -32.10 -2.28
#